data_5d9f67428829207c0b062bacf08c5c68
#
_entry.id   5d9f67428829207c0b062bacf08c5c68
#
_cell.length_a   1.000
_cell.length_b   1.000
_cell.length_c   1.000
_cell.angle_alpha   90.00
_cell.angle_beta   90.00
_cell.angle_gamma   90.00
#
_symmetry.space_group_name_H-M   'P 1'
#
loop_
_entity.id
_entity.type
_entity.pdbx_description
1 polymer ?
#
loop_
_entity_poly.entity_id
_entity_poly.type
_entity_poly.pdbx_seq_one_letter_code
_entity_poly.pdbx_strand_id
1 'polypeptide(L)'
;VNRSSDPTLRVRELVIPERVEAAGWSDFLAFTAIGDAVEAEGTGTADLGFPAETSLGEWQQREHSPRRAFLAESGGRPVGSGELHWSTAPDDEAAWVSISVLPAERGRGVGTALMEHLSSEAAALGRRVLQTWTAHRADAAGPRIAALSAAGSVPSGDPGSRRLAARGWTLEQVERFSVARLPLDGARTASRRAAAEEHSSGYELLHWRGATPPERIEDLLLLRTRMSVQAPSAGLSVPEETWTRARLAAHETGAAAGGRIELTSAALERASGRLVGYCTVDVIPGRAAFWGDTLVLPEHRGHRLGMLLKLDALEQLALTARDCRAVYTWNAEENRPMLAVNEAVGFTPVAHEGQWRKELA
;
A
#
# COMPACT_ATOMS: atom_id res chain seq x y z
N VAL A 1 -24.07 18.12 21.16
CA VAL A 1 -23.64 19.52 20.92
C VAL A 1 -23.47 19.65 19.43
N ASN A 2 -24.42 20.30 18.78
CA ASN A 2 -24.39 20.60 17.35
C ASN A 2 -23.21 21.57 17.11
N ARG A 3 -22.07 21.05 16.62
CA ARG A 3 -20.97 21.93 16.23
C ARG A 3 -21.33 22.50 14.85
N SER A 4 -21.46 23.84 14.81
CA SER A 4 -21.67 24.59 13.58
C SER A 4 -20.71 24.15 12.51
N SER A 5 -21.23 23.64 11.37
CA SER A 5 -20.44 23.42 10.16
C SER A 5 -19.94 24.79 9.70
N ASP A 6 -18.66 24.88 9.36
CA ASP A 6 -18.08 26.07 8.76
C ASP A 6 -18.84 26.39 7.46
N PRO A 7 -19.54 27.54 7.37
CA PRO A 7 -20.35 27.88 6.19
C PRO A 7 -19.50 28.09 4.92
N THR A 8 -18.17 28.16 5.06
CA THR A 8 -17.24 28.31 3.95
C THR A 8 -16.62 26.99 3.51
N LEU A 9 -16.96 25.86 4.20
CA LEU A 9 -16.44 24.54 3.86
C LEU A 9 -17.02 24.05 2.53
N ARG A 10 -16.14 23.75 1.59
CA ARG A 10 -16.48 23.19 0.28
C ARG A 10 -15.59 22.00 0.00
N VAL A 11 -16.16 20.99 -0.66
CA VAL A 11 -15.41 19.86 -1.25
C VAL A 11 -15.47 20.01 -2.76
N ARG A 12 -14.34 19.95 -3.42
CA ARG A 12 -14.25 19.97 -4.89
C ARG A 12 -13.34 18.89 -5.40
N GLU A 13 -13.62 18.43 -6.60
CA GLU A 13 -12.72 17.52 -7.31
C GLU A 13 -11.46 18.27 -7.76
N LEU A 14 -10.34 17.57 -7.69
CA LEU A 14 -9.04 18.06 -8.11
C LEU A 14 -8.77 17.63 -9.55
N VAL A 15 -8.38 18.57 -10.40
CA VAL A 15 -7.88 18.27 -11.73
C VAL A 15 -6.41 17.85 -11.60
N ILE A 16 -6.11 16.60 -11.95
CA ILE A 16 -4.73 16.10 -11.91
C ILE A 16 -3.94 16.79 -13.01
N PRO A 17 -2.81 17.44 -12.69
CA PRO A 17 -2.02 18.16 -13.67
C PRO A 17 -1.38 17.21 -14.68
N GLU A 18 -1.20 17.68 -15.94
CA GLU A 18 -0.55 16.91 -16.99
C GLU A 18 0.96 16.77 -16.78
N ARG A 19 1.56 17.72 -16.07
CA ARG A 19 2.99 17.75 -15.73
C ARG A 19 3.24 18.69 -14.54
N VAL A 20 4.43 18.57 -13.99
CA VAL A 20 4.92 19.48 -12.95
C VAL A 20 4.77 20.93 -13.44
N GLU A 21 4.33 21.82 -12.53
CA GLU A 21 4.08 23.25 -12.75
C GLU A 21 2.98 23.58 -13.79
N ALA A 22 2.24 22.59 -14.29
CA ALA A 22 1.05 22.83 -15.10
C ALA A 22 -0.14 23.33 -14.26
N ALA A 23 -1.23 23.69 -14.91
CA ALA A 23 -2.49 24.05 -14.25
C ALA A 23 -2.92 22.93 -13.28
N GLY A 24 -3.29 23.29 -12.06
CA GLY A 24 -3.65 22.32 -10.99
C GLY A 24 -2.47 21.83 -10.15
N TRP A 25 -1.22 22.15 -10.50
CA TRP A 25 -0.05 21.67 -9.75
C TRP A 25 -0.05 22.11 -8.29
N SER A 26 -0.38 23.37 -7.98
CA SER A 26 -0.47 23.87 -6.61
C SER A 26 -1.51 23.12 -5.76
N ASP A 27 -2.62 22.75 -6.37
CA ASP A 27 -3.67 21.97 -5.72
C ASP A 27 -3.21 20.54 -5.46
N PHE A 28 -2.51 19.95 -6.44
CA PHE A 28 -1.94 18.62 -6.32
C PHE A 28 -0.86 18.56 -5.23
N LEU A 29 -0.01 19.58 -5.12
CA LEU A 29 0.93 19.71 -4.00
C LEU A 29 0.22 19.79 -2.65
N ALA A 30 -0.86 20.57 -2.55
CA ALA A 30 -1.64 20.66 -1.32
C ALA A 30 -2.29 19.31 -0.98
N PHE A 31 -2.82 18.61 -1.97
CA PHE A 31 -3.43 17.29 -1.81
C PHE A 31 -2.43 16.27 -1.25
N THR A 32 -1.25 16.13 -1.85
CA THR A 32 -0.22 15.19 -1.41
C THR A 32 0.32 15.58 -0.03
N ALA A 33 0.62 16.86 0.19
CA ALA A 33 1.16 17.34 1.47
C ALA A 33 0.20 17.11 2.65
N ILE A 34 -1.12 17.23 2.44
CA ILE A 34 -2.12 16.93 3.47
C ILE A 34 -2.13 15.43 3.78
N GLY A 35 -2.09 14.57 2.76
CA GLY A 35 -2.00 13.13 2.91
C GLY A 35 -0.77 12.72 3.72
N ASP A 36 0.41 13.16 3.28
CA ASP A 36 1.70 12.87 3.91
C ASP A 36 1.76 13.31 5.38
N ALA A 37 1.23 14.50 5.68
CA ALA A 37 1.21 15.01 7.06
C ALA A 37 0.34 14.14 7.99
N VAL A 38 -0.82 13.67 7.52
CA VAL A 38 -1.73 12.82 8.30
C VAL A 38 -1.18 11.42 8.45
N GLU A 39 -0.59 10.87 7.40
CA GLU A 39 0.05 9.56 7.42
C GLU A 39 1.25 9.53 8.37
N ALA A 40 2.11 10.55 8.31
CA ALA A 40 3.24 10.69 9.23
C ALA A 40 2.81 10.78 10.70
N GLU A 41 1.69 11.45 11.00
CA GLU A 41 1.13 11.47 12.35
C GLU A 41 0.66 10.08 12.78
N GLY A 42 -0.09 9.38 11.92
CA GLY A 42 -0.67 8.07 12.22
C GLY A 42 0.39 6.98 12.38
N THR A 43 1.40 6.98 11.53
CA THR A 43 2.48 5.96 11.51
C THR A 43 3.67 6.31 12.39
N GLY A 44 3.87 7.58 12.70
CA GLY A 44 5.02 8.09 13.45
C GLY A 44 6.30 8.21 12.62
N THR A 45 6.20 8.15 11.28
CA THR A 45 7.33 8.34 10.36
C THR A 45 6.91 9.16 9.14
N ALA A 46 7.78 10.04 8.68
CA ALA A 46 7.62 10.78 7.44
C ALA A 46 8.23 10.06 6.22
N ASP A 47 8.79 8.87 6.41
CA ASP A 47 9.46 8.12 5.34
C ASP A 47 8.47 7.64 4.26
N LEU A 48 7.16 7.61 4.55
CA LEU A 48 6.10 7.13 3.66
C LEU A 48 5.67 8.16 2.62
N GLY A 49 5.88 9.45 2.89
CA GLY A 49 5.54 10.50 1.93
C GLY A 49 6.38 10.39 0.66
N PHE A 50 5.73 10.52 -0.48
CA PHE A 50 6.40 10.53 -1.79
C PHE A 50 6.56 11.97 -2.30
N PRO A 51 7.62 12.29 -3.05
CA PRO A 51 7.66 13.55 -3.80
C PRO A 51 6.42 13.67 -4.69
N ALA A 52 5.81 14.84 -4.74
CA ALA A 52 4.61 15.05 -5.54
C ALA A 52 4.84 14.72 -7.03
N GLU A 53 6.05 14.92 -7.53
CA GLU A 53 6.48 14.55 -8.87
C GLU A 53 6.40 13.04 -9.11
N THR A 54 6.81 12.25 -8.12
CA THR A 54 6.71 10.78 -8.17
C THR A 54 5.26 10.33 -8.11
N SER A 55 4.48 10.91 -7.18
CA SER A 55 3.04 10.63 -7.05
C SER A 55 2.27 10.98 -8.32
N LEU A 56 2.65 12.07 -9.03
CA LEU A 56 1.98 12.48 -10.26
C LEU A 56 2.01 11.39 -11.33
N GLY A 57 3.14 10.70 -11.50
CA GLY A 57 3.27 9.60 -12.44
C GLY A 57 2.27 8.48 -12.19
N GLU A 58 2.04 8.13 -10.92
CA GLU A 58 1.03 7.14 -10.52
C GLU A 58 -0.41 7.66 -10.73
N TRP A 59 -0.66 8.91 -10.39
CA TRP A 59 -1.97 9.54 -10.57
C TRP A 59 -2.39 9.68 -12.03
N GLN A 60 -1.47 9.65 -12.96
CA GLN A 60 -1.73 9.64 -14.41
C GLN A 60 -2.07 8.25 -14.96
N GLN A 61 -1.71 7.16 -14.27
CA GLN A 61 -1.96 5.78 -14.66
C GLN A 61 -3.32 5.28 -14.14
N ARG A 62 -4.45 5.76 -14.76
CA ARG A 62 -5.81 5.48 -14.27
C ARG A 62 -6.55 4.39 -15.04
N GLU A 63 -5.99 3.85 -16.10
CA GLU A 63 -6.68 2.88 -16.96
C GLU A 63 -7.04 1.60 -16.21
N HIS A 64 -6.12 1.09 -15.39
CA HIS A 64 -6.30 -0.15 -14.63
C HIS A 64 -6.66 0.07 -13.16
N SER A 65 -6.52 1.28 -12.66
CA SER A 65 -6.84 1.68 -11.28
C SER A 65 -7.47 3.07 -11.31
N PRO A 66 -8.73 3.18 -11.75
CA PRO A 66 -9.41 4.47 -11.82
C PRO A 66 -9.53 5.09 -10.43
N ARG A 67 -9.23 6.38 -10.36
CA ARG A 67 -9.23 7.14 -9.10
C ARG A 67 -9.59 8.60 -9.32
N ARG A 68 -10.15 9.22 -8.29
CA ARG A 68 -10.48 10.64 -8.25
C ARG A 68 -9.96 11.25 -6.95
N ALA A 69 -9.46 12.47 -7.04
CA ALA A 69 -8.94 13.23 -5.91
C ALA A 69 -9.83 14.43 -5.60
N PHE A 70 -9.94 14.77 -4.31
CA PHE A 70 -10.78 15.86 -3.83
C PHE A 70 -10.03 16.69 -2.78
N LEU A 71 -10.30 18.00 -2.77
CA LEU A 71 -9.84 18.90 -1.71
C LEU A 71 -11.06 19.44 -0.94
N ALA A 72 -10.94 19.44 0.38
CA ALA A 72 -11.82 20.20 1.24
C ALA A 72 -11.16 21.55 1.55
N GLU A 73 -11.86 22.63 1.30
CA GLU A 73 -11.39 23.99 1.51
C GLU A 73 -12.26 24.71 2.54
N SER A 74 -11.61 25.48 3.42
CA SER A 74 -12.25 26.40 4.36
C SER A 74 -11.66 27.79 4.15
N GLY A 75 -12.51 28.77 3.86
CA GLY A 75 -12.06 30.13 3.53
C GLY A 75 -11.08 30.19 2.36
N GLY A 76 -11.22 29.30 1.36
CA GLY A 76 -10.36 29.21 0.17
C GLY A 76 -9.00 28.54 0.42
N ARG A 77 -8.76 27.96 1.60
CA ARG A 77 -7.52 27.21 1.90
C ARG A 77 -7.80 25.72 1.95
N PRO A 78 -6.98 24.85 1.33
CA PRO A 78 -7.04 23.41 1.52
C PRO A 78 -6.83 23.02 2.98
N VAL A 79 -7.76 22.26 3.58
CA VAL A 79 -7.74 21.82 4.99
C VAL A 79 -7.90 20.31 5.14
N GLY A 80 -8.25 19.63 4.05
CA GLY A 80 -8.38 18.19 3.98
C GLY A 80 -8.30 17.70 2.55
N SER A 81 -7.96 16.45 2.38
CA SER A 81 -7.93 15.74 1.09
C SER A 81 -8.76 14.47 1.15
N GLY A 82 -9.27 14.05 0.01
CA GLY A 82 -10.01 12.82 -0.16
C GLY A 82 -9.63 12.12 -1.45
N GLU A 83 -9.56 10.81 -1.43
CA GLU A 83 -9.37 9.96 -2.59
C GLU A 83 -10.49 8.94 -2.68
N LEU A 84 -10.93 8.66 -3.89
CA LEU A 84 -11.83 7.57 -4.23
C LEU A 84 -11.15 6.76 -5.33
N HIS A 85 -10.94 5.46 -5.12
CA HIS A 85 -10.47 4.57 -6.14
C HIS A 85 -11.26 3.25 -6.15
N TRP A 86 -11.29 2.59 -7.29
CA TRP A 86 -12.05 1.36 -7.49
C TRP A 86 -11.42 0.47 -8.54
N SER A 87 -11.76 -0.82 -8.50
CA SER A 87 -11.34 -1.77 -9.53
C SER A 87 -12.18 -1.66 -10.79
N THR A 88 -11.60 -2.03 -11.94
CA THR A 88 -12.31 -2.21 -13.22
C THR A 88 -12.91 -3.61 -13.37
N ALA A 89 -12.76 -4.50 -12.39
CA ALA A 89 -13.37 -5.81 -12.41
C ALA A 89 -14.91 -5.70 -12.46
N PRO A 90 -15.58 -6.44 -13.36
CA PRO A 90 -17.02 -6.23 -13.64
C PRO A 90 -17.93 -6.42 -12.42
N ASP A 91 -17.60 -7.36 -11.55
CA ASP A 91 -18.42 -7.75 -10.40
C ASP A 91 -17.97 -7.13 -9.08
N ASP A 92 -17.00 -6.19 -9.12
CA ASP A 92 -16.57 -5.51 -7.91
C ASP A 92 -17.50 -4.32 -7.59
N GLU A 93 -18.22 -4.43 -6.50
CA GLU A 93 -19.11 -3.38 -5.99
C GLU A 93 -18.41 -2.45 -4.98
N ALA A 94 -17.13 -2.67 -4.68
CA ALA A 94 -16.41 -1.90 -3.69
C ALA A 94 -15.70 -0.67 -4.29
N ALA A 95 -15.55 0.34 -3.45
CA ALA A 95 -14.64 1.44 -3.67
C ALA A 95 -13.84 1.71 -2.39
N TRP A 96 -12.60 2.07 -2.57
CA TRP A 96 -11.74 2.52 -1.48
C TRP A 96 -11.81 4.04 -1.35
N VAL A 97 -11.93 4.52 -0.14
CA VAL A 97 -11.89 5.94 0.18
C VAL A 97 -10.78 6.23 1.17
N SER A 98 -10.01 7.28 0.90
CA SER A 98 -9.04 7.82 1.84
C SER A 98 -9.42 9.24 2.21
N ILE A 99 -9.31 9.60 3.48
CA ILE A 99 -9.63 10.94 3.97
C ILE A 99 -8.55 11.41 4.93
N SER A 100 -7.92 12.51 4.58
CA SER A 100 -6.95 13.19 5.41
C SER A 100 -7.45 14.57 5.81
N VAL A 101 -7.39 14.87 7.11
CA VAL A 101 -7.77 16.19 7.65
C VAL A 101 -6.62 16.71 8.51
N LEU A 102 -6.12 17.89 8.19
CA LEU A 102 -5.06 18.52 8.96
C LEU A 102 -5.43 18.56 10.44
N PRO A 103 -4.52 18.24 11.38
CA PRO A 103 -4.81 18.15 12.81
C PRO A 103 -5.52 19.39 13.37
N ALA A 104 -5.07 20.59 12.97
CA ALA A 104 -5.65 21.87 13.42
C ALA A 104 -7.09 22.12 12.92
N GLU A 105 -7.53 21.39 11.89
CA GLU A 105 -8.84 21.56 11.25
C GLU A 105 -9.83 20.44 11.64
N ARG A 106 -9.40 19.50 12.47
CA ARG A 106 -10.26 18.43 12.98
C ARG A 106 -11.34 18.95 13.92
N GLY A 107 -12.46 18.23 13.97
CA GLY A 107 -13.61 18.60 14.79
C GLY A 107 -14.49 19.72 14.21
N ARG A 108 -14.20 20.23 13.02
CA ARG A 108 -14.93 21.30 12.32
C ARG A 108 -15.83 20.79 11.19
N GLY A 109 -16.05 19.49 11.07
CA GLY A 109 -16.91 18.88 10.05
C GLY A 109 -16.21 18.45 8.77
N VAL A 110 -14.93 18.82 8.54
CA VAL A 110 -14.18 18.55 7.29
C VAL A 110 -14.21 17.07 6.90
N GLY A 111 -13.83 16.16 7.80
CA GLY A 111 -13.85 14.73 7.51
C GLY A 111 -15.25 14.14 7.33
N THR A 112 -16.31 14.80 7.85
CA THR A 112 -17.69 14.40 7.59
C THR A 112 -18.09 14.80 6.18
N ALA A 113 -17.82 16.03 5.78
CA ALA A 113 -18.14 16.54 4.45
C ALA A 113 -17.41 15.74 3.36
N LEU A 114 -16.12 15.41 3.57
CA LEU A 114 -15.37 14.54 2.64
C LEU A 114 -16.00 13.15 2.55
N MET A 115 -16.32 12.50 3.68
CA MET A 115 -16.93 11.16 3.67
C MET A 115 -18.30 11.14 2.97
N GLU A 116 -19.14 12.13 3.23
CA GLU A 116 -20.45 12.27 2.59
C GLU A 116 -20.31 12.47 1.08
N HIS A 117 -19.37 13.35 0.67
CA HIS A 117 -19.09 13.58 -0.74
C HIS A 117 -18.59 12.32 -1.45
N LEU A 118 -17.55 11.66 -0.90
CA LEU A 118 -16.97 10.44 -1.47
C LEU A 118 -17.98 9.29 -1.51
N SER A 119 -18.84 9.15 -0.49
CA SER A 119 -19.93 8.16 -0.48
C SER A 119 -20.93 8.41 -1.61
N SER A 120 -21.31 9.68 -1.85
CA SER A 120 -22.19 10.06 -2.96
C SER A 120 -21.56 9.75 -4.33
N GLU A 121 -20.28 10.07 -4.49
CA GLU A 121 -19.54 9.78 -5.73
C GLU A 121 -19.42 8.28 -5.98
N ALA A 122 -19.12 7.49 -4.93
CA ALA A 122 -19.06 6.04 -5.04
C ALA A 122 -20.43 5.44 -5.43
N ALA A 123 -21.51 5.91 -4.80
CA ALA A 123 -22.88 5.49 -5.14
C ALA A 123 -23.24 5.87 -6.59
N ALA A 124 -22.86 7.05 -7.07
CA ALA A 124 -23.08 7.48 -8.46
C ALA A 124 -22.29 6.60 -9.47
N LEU A 125 -21.18 6.00 -9.04
CA LEU A 125 -20.43 4.99 -9.82
C LEU A 125 -20.99 3.56 -9.68
N GLY A 126 -22.15 3.39 -8.99
CA GLY A 126 -22.76 2.08 -8.76
C GLY A 126 -22.06 1.23 -7.69
N ARG A 127 -21.16 1.82 -6.89
CA ARG A 127 -20.48 1.10 -5.81
C ARG A 127 -21.40 0.98 -4.60
N ARG A 128 -21.44 -0.19 -4.01
CA ARG A 128 -22.30 -0.50 -2.86
C ARG A 128 -21.53 -0.72 -1.57
N VAL A 129 -20.24 -0.88 -1.66
CA VAL A 129 -19.35 -1.13 -0.54
C VAL A 129 -18.26 -0.06 -0.51
N LEU A 130 -18.05 0.54 0.66
CA LEU A 130 -16.91 1.40 0.91
C LEU A 130 -15.89 0.67 1.78
N GLN A 131 -14.63 0.85 1.45
CA GLN A 131 -13.48 0.39 2.23
C GLN A 131 -12.56 1.57 2.53
N THR A 132 -11.95 1.57 3.69
CA THR A 132 -11.02 2.63 4.13
C THR A 132 -10.03 2.08 5.14
N TRP A 133 -9.01 2.84 5.46
CA TRP A 133 -8.06 2.46 6.50
C TRP A 133 -7.83 3.57 7.52
N THR A 134 -7.29 3.17 8.68
CA THR A 134 -6.82 4.08 9.73
C THR A 134 -5.44 3.62 10.19
N ALA A 135 -4.47 4.55 10.21
CA ALA A 135 -3.12 4.26 10.66
C ALA A 135 -2.95 4.58 12.16
N HIS A 136 -2.26 3.72 12.87
CA HIS A 136 -2.02 3.82 14.31
C HIS A 136 -0.59 3.39 14.64
N ARG A 137 0.11 4.18 15.42
CA ARG A 137 1.43 3.81 15.93
C ARG A 137 1.38 2.48 16.66
N ALA A 138 2.42 1.66 16.53
CA ALA A 138 2.48 0.34 17.17
C ALA A 138 2.43 0.44 18.71
N ASP A 139 2.92 1.54 19.30
CA ASP A 139 2.93 1.82 20.72
C ASP A 139 1.64 2.47 21.26
N ALA A 140 0.62 2.64 20.42
CA ALA A 140 -0.64 3.27 20.82
C ALA A 140 -1.34 2.44 21.92
N ALA A 141 -1.50 3.07 23.08
CA ALA A 141 -2.09 2.46 24.28
C ALA A 141 -3.61 2.65 24.35
N GLY A 142 -4.27 1.96 25.28
CA GLY A 142 -5.67 2.11 25.64
C GLY A 142 -6.58 0.99 25.15
N PRO A 143 -7.91 1.13 25.31
CA PRO A 143 -8.88 0.15 24.85
C PRO A 143 -8.83 -0.04 23.35
N ARG A 144 -9.16 -1.25 22.88
CA ARG A 144 -8.99 -1.62 21.47
C ARG A 144 -10.26 -2.19 20.86
N ILE A 145 -10.41 -2.02 19.55
CA ILE A 145 -11.40 -2.68 18.69
C ILE A 145 -10.69 -3.84 18.00
N ALA A 146 -11.18 -5.05 18.20
CA ALA A 146 -10.64 -6.24 17.52
C ALA A 146 -11.17 -6.32 16.07
N ALA A 147 -10.33 -6.81 15.15
CA ALA A 147 -10.76 -7.11 13.79
C ALA A 147 -11.64 -8.37 13.75
N LEU A 148 -12.54 -8.46 12.76
CA LEU A 148 -13.34 -9.66 12.52
C LEU A 148 -12.50 -10.86 12.07
N SER A 149 -11.36 -10.62 11.43
CA SER A 149 -10.36 -11.67 11.11
C SER A 149 -9.80 -12.40 12.35
N ALA A 150 -10.17 -11.95 13.55
CA ALA A 150 -9.65 -12.42 14.84
C ALA A 150 -8.13 -12.23 15.01
N ALA A 151 -7.48 -11.47 14.13
CA ALA A 151 -6.07 -11.12 14.19
C ALA A 151 -5.88 -9.61 14.20
N GLY A 152 -5.19 -9.10 15.21
CA GLY A 152 -4.94 -7.67 15.36
C GLY A 152 -6.12 -6.86 15.93
N SER A 153 -5.84 -5.62 16.25
CA SER A 153 -6.80 -4.67 16.80
C SER A 153 -6.28 -3.23 16.67
N VAL A 154 -7.18 -2.25 16.69
CA VAL A 154 -6.84 -0.82 16.65
C VAL A 154 -7.31 -0.08 17.91
N PRO A 155 -6.72 1.09 18.27
CA PRO A 155 -7.16 1.87 19.42
C PRO A 155 -8.58 2.40 19.25
N SER A 156 -9.48 2.09 20.19
CA SER A 156 -10.87 2.58 20.16
C SER A 156 -10.98 4.07 20.56
N GLY A 157 -9.98 4.60 21.25
CA GLY A 157 -9.89 6.01 21.61
C GLY A 157 -9.47 6.94 20.47
N ASP A 158 -8.90 6.38 19.39
CA ASP A 158 -8.53 7.15 18.21
C ASP A 158 -9.75 7.81 17.57
N PRO A 159 -9.68 9.11 17.17
CA PRO A 159 -10.82 9.82 16.60
C PRO A 159 -11.34 9.23 15.30
N GLY A 160 -10.45 8.68 14.44
CA GLY A 160 -10.81 8.03 13.18
C GLY A 160 -11.56 6.73 13.44
N SER A 161 -10.95 5.79 14.18
CA SER A 161 -11.53 4.50 14.54
C SER A 161 -12.88 4.65 15.25
N ARG A 162 -12.96 5.56 16.23
CA ARG A 162 -14.21 5.84 16.96
C ARG A 162 -15.30 6.35 16.02
N ARG A 163 -14.96 7.23 15.08
CA ARG A 163 -15.91 7.81 14.13
C ARG A 163 -16.42 6.76 13.15
N LEU A 164 -15.55 5.90 12.63
CA LEU A 164 -15.92 4.82 11.72
C LEU A 164 -16.85 3.84 12.43
N ALA A 165 -16.46 3.34 13.60
CA ALA A 165 -17.28 2.43 14.40
C ALA A 165 -18.67 3.01 14.73
N ALA A 166 -18.74 4.30 15.16
CA ALA A 166 -19.99 4.97 15.46
C ALA A 166 -20.90 5.18 14.24
N ARG A 167 -20.38 5.06 13.01
CA ARG A 167 -21.12 5.17 11.76
C ARG A 167 -21.39 3.82 11.08
N GLY A 168 -21.23 2.73 11.81
CA GLY A 168 -21.53 1.39 11.33
C GLY A 168 -20.50 0.80 10.37
N TRP A 169 -19.27 1.28 10.41
CA TRP A 169 -18.15 0.60 9.75
C TRP A 169 -17.67 -0.57 10.60
N THR A 170 -17.30 -1.63 9.95
CA THR A 170 -16.75 -2.83 10.57
C THR A 170 -15.25 -2.89 10.33
N LEU A 171 -14.46 -3.16 11.38
CA LEU A 171 -13.04 -3.44 11.26
C LEU A 171 -12.87 -4.89 10.80
N GLU A 172 -12.54 -5.09 9.53
CA GLU A 172 -12.42 -6.43 8.93
C GLU A 172 -11.06 -7.04 9.21
N GLN A 173 -9.99 -6.26 9.02
CA GLN A 173 -8.61 -6.72 9.07
C GLN A 173 -7.72 -5.68 9.75
N VAL A 174 -6.58 -6.12 10.26
CA VAL A 174 -5.48 -5.24 10.68
C VAL A 174 -4.24 -5.66 9.94
N GLU A 175 -3.58 -4.71 9.31
CA GLU A 175 -2.27 -4.88 8.73
C GLU A 175 -1.19 -4.36 9.67
N ARG A 176 -0.09 -5.10 9.74
CA ARG A 176 1.11 -4.68 10.44
C ARG A 176 2.03 -3.96 9.46
N PHE A 177 2.32 -2.73 9.77
CA PHE A 177 3.33 -1.95 9.09
C PHE A 177 4.67 -2.10 9.80
N SER A 178 5.69 -2.59 9.09
CA SER A 178 6.98 -2.95 9.66
C SER A 178 8.13 -2.33 8.90
N VAL A 179 9.26 -2.12 9.58
CA VAL A 179 10.49 -1.56 9.01
C VAL A 179 11.67 -2.46 9.29
N ALA A 180 12.53 -2.65 8.30
CA ALA A 180 13.90 -3.11 8.49
C ALA A 180 14.87 -1.93 8.29
N ARG A 181 15.69 -1.66 9.30
CA ARG A 181 16.74 -0.63 9.24
C ARG A 181 17.98 -1.20 8.55
N LEU A 182 18.56 -0.42 7.65
CA LEU A 182 19.71 -0.82 6.85
C LEU A 182 21.00 -0.12 7.33
N PRO A 183 22.17 -0.79 7.24
CA PRO A 183 22.37 -2.16 6.78
C PRO A 183 21.89 -3.21 7.79
N LEU A 184 21.49 -4.39 7.29
CA LEU A 184 21.17 -5.53 8.14
C LEU A 184 22.43 -6.15 8.75
N ASP A 185 22.25 -6.96 9.81
CA ASP A 185 23.30 -7.80 10.36
C ASP A 185 23.74 -8.85 9.31
N GLY A 186 24.95 -8.66 8.78
CA GLY A 186 25.49 -9.49 7.71
C GLY A 186 25.69 -10.95 8.15
N ALA A 187 26.11 -11.22 9.39
CA ALA A 187 26.32 -12.59 9.89
C ALA A 187 24.97 -13.33 10.01
N ARG A 188 23.95 -12.64 10.55
CA ARG A 188 22.60 -13.18 10.65
C ARG A 188 21.99 -13.45 9.27
N THR A 189 22.18 -12.52 8.33
CA THR A 189 21.68 -12.65 6.96
C THR A 189 22.32 -13.83 6.24
N ALA A 190 23.65 -13.97 6.33
CA ALA A 190 24.40 -15.08 5.71
C ALA A 190 23.98 -16.45 6.29
N SER A 191 23.85 -16.55 7.62
CA SER A 191 23.37 -17.79 8.27
C SER A 191 21.97 -18.20 7.82
N ARG A 192 21.05 -17.24 7.65
CA ARG A 192 19.69 -17.51 7.17
C ARG A 192 19.64 -17.89 5.70
N ARG A 193 20.50 -17.28 4.88
CA ARG A 193 20.66 -17.66 3.47
C ARG A 193 21.13 -19.11 3.36
N ALA A 194 22.21 -19.47 4.03
CA ALA A 194 22.73 -20.83 4.01
C ALA A 194 21.68 -21.87 4.43
N ALA A 195 20.98 -21.62 5.54
CA ALA A 195 19.92 -22.53 6.01
C ALA A 195 18.71 -22.60 5.04
N ALA A 196 18.44 -21.58 4.24
CA ALA A 196 17.38 -21.60 3.26
C ALA A 196 17.82 -22.33 1.98
N GLU A 197 19.06 -22.17 1.55
CA GLU A 197 19.67 -22.84 0.39
C GLU A 197 19.69 -24.36 0.51
N GLU A 198 19.85 -24.91 1.72
CA GLU A 198 19.75 -26.35 2.00
C GLU A 198 18.42 -26.97 1.53
N HIS A 199 17.34 -26.17 1.46
CA HIS A 199 15.99 -26.61 1.11
C HIS A 199 15.56 -26.25 -0.31
N SER A 200 16.41 -25.60 -1.09
CA SER A 200 16.04 -24.99 -2.37
C SER A 200 16.91 -25.42 -3.55
N SER A 201 17.57 -26.58 -3.48
CA SER A 201 18.51 -27.06 -4.51
C SER A 201 17.88 -27.18 -5.92
N GLY A 202 16.55 -27.38 -6.01
CA GLY A 202 15.80 -27.43 -7.26
C GLY A 202 15.51 -26.08 -7.90
N TYR A 203 15.96 -24.98 -7.28
CA TYR A 203 15.60 -23.62 -7.69
C TYR A 203 16.83 -22.77 -7.97
N GLU A 204 16.61 -21.67 -8.69
CA GLU A 204 17.61 -20.65 -9.01
C GLU A 204 17.00 -19.27 -8.73
N LEU A 205 17.77 -18.36 -8.15
CA LEU A 205 17.36 -16.98 -7.98
C LEU A 205 17.78 -16.16 -9.20
N LEU A 206 16.83 -15.41 -9.73
CA LEU A 206 17.03 -14.40 -10.75
C LEU A 206 16.66 -13.05 -10.19
N HIS A 207 17.29 -11.99 -10.67
CA HIS A 207 16.94 -10.63 -10.30
C HIS A 207 17.12 -9.67 -11.47
N TRP A 208 16.33 -8.59 -11.48
CA TRP A 208 16.44 -7.51 -12.46
C TRP A 208 15.95 -6.19 -11.89
N ARG A 209 16.19 -5.11 -12.61
CA ARG A 209 15.82 -3.73 -12.26
C ARG A 209 14.94 -3.14 -13.35
N GLY A 210 13.84 -2.52 -12.97
CA GLY A 210 12.90 -1.91 -13.92
C GLY A 210 12.25 -2.93 -14.83
N ALA A 211 12.37 -2.75 -16.13
CA ALA A 211 11.67 -3.59 -17.12
C ALA A 211 11.99 -5.08 -17.00
N THR A 212 10.91 -5.87 -17.04
CA THR A 212 10.97 -7.33 -16.98
C THR A 212 11.63 -7.92 -18.23
N PRO A 213 12.60 -8.85 -18.10
CA PRO A 213 13.17 -9.55 -19.25
C PRO A 213 12.09 -10.21 -20.11
N PRO A 214 12.15 -10.07 -21.46
CA PRO A 214 11.09 -10.54 -22.35
C PRO A 214 10.71 -12.02 -22.17
N GLU A 215 11.69 -12.88 -21.88
CA GLU A 215 11.51 -14.32 -21.66
C GLU A 215 10.85 -14.65 -20.31
N ARG A 216 10.72 -13.68 -19.41
CA ARG A 216 10.11 -13.82 -18.07
C ARG A 216 8.74 -13.19 -17.94
N ILE A 217 8.31 -12.43 -18.95
CA ILE A 217 7.04 -11.68 -18.90
C ILE A 217 5.86 -12.59 -18.58
N GLU A 218 5.66 -13.69 -19.33
CA GLU A 218 4.49 -14.56 -19.17
C GLU A 218 4.41 -15.19 -17.78
N ASP A 219 5.56 -15.61 -17.24
CA ASP A 219 5.63 -16.16 -15.89
C ASP A 219 5.30 -15.10 -14.83
N LEU A 220 5.85 -13.89 -14.99
CA LEU A 220 5.58 -12.80 -14.06
C LEU A 220 4.11 -12.35 -14.10
N LEU A 221 3.49 -12.29 -15.28
CA LEU A 221 2.06 -11.96 -15.42
C LEU A 221 1.20 -12.97 -14.65
N LEU A 222 1.50 -14.27 -14.77
CA LEU A 222 0.82 -15.32 -14.01
C LEU A 222 0.99 -15.10 -12.49
N LEU A 223 2.21 -14.86 -12.04
CA LEU A 223 2.52 -14.67 -10.62
C LEU A 223 1.83 -13.43 -10.05
N ARG A 224 1.86 -12.30 -10.76
CA ARG A 224 1.18 -11.07 -10.34
C ARG A 224 -0.35 -11.23 -10.29
N THR A 225 -0.93 -11.92 -11.29
CA THR A 225 -2.38 -12.25 -11.28
C THR A 225 -2.72 -13.13 -10.07
N ARG A 226 -1.91 -14.13 -9.76
CA ARG A 226 -2.11 -14.99 -8.60
C ARG A 226 -1.92 -14.25 -7.27
N MET A 227 -1.02 -13.27 -7.22
CA MET A 227 -0.78 -12.49 -6.00
C MET A 227 -2.03 -11.77 -5.53
N SER A 228 -2.83 -11.20 -6.44
CA SER A 228 -4.02 -10.41 -6.11
C SER A 228 -5.05 -11.17 -5.24
N VAL A 229 -5.07 -12.51 -5.32
CA VAL A 229 -6.01 -13.37 -4.57
C VAL A 229 -5.36 -14.29 -3.54
N GLN A 230 -4.03 -14.23 -3.39
CA GLN A 230 -3.30 -15.11 -2.46
C GLN A 230 -3.02 -14.46 -1.10
N ALA A 231 -3.07 -13.13 -1.02
CA ALA A 231 -2.97 -12.42 0.24
C ALA A 231 -4.28 -12.56 1.04
N PRO A 232 -4.22 -12.76 2.36
CA PRO A 232 -5.43 -12.71 3.18
C PRO A 232 -6.11 -11.34 3.08
N SER A 233 -7.40 -11.31 2.84
CA SER A 233 -8.19 -10.07 2.72
C SER A 233 -9.38 -10.00 3.70
N ALA A 234 -9.54 -11.00 4.56
CA ALA A 234 -10.67 -11.10 5.51
C ALA A 234 -12.03 -10.84 4.82
N GLY A 235 -12.84 -9.91 5.33
CA GLY A 235 -14.12 -9.49 4.74
C GLY A 235 -14.02 -8.36 3.72
N LEU A 236 -12.82 -7.98 3.30
CA LEU A 236 -12.61 -6.94 2.29
C LEU A 236 -12.88 -7.48 0.89
N SER A 237 -13.42 -6.63 0.02
CA SER A 237 -13.52 -6.92 -1.41
C SER A 237 -12.18 -6.63 -2.08
N VAL A 238 -11.52 -7.69 -2.53
CA VAL A 238 -10.26 -7.63 -3.26
C VAL A 238 -10.44 -8.51 -4.51
N PRO A 239 -10.86 -7.93 -5.64
CA PRO A 239 -11.09 -8.69 -6.86
C PRO A 239 -9.79 -9.23 -7.45
N GLU A 240 -9.90 -10.33 -8.21
CA GLU A 240 -8.75 -10.82 -8.97
C GLU A 240 -8.34 -9.78 -10.03
N GLU A 241 -7.10 -9.41 -10.00
CA GLU A 241 -6.52 -8.48 -10.96
C GLU A 241 -5.77 -9.24 -12.05
N THR A 242 -6.34 -9.30 -13.24
CA THR A 242 -5.64 -9.90 -14.38
C THR A 242 -4.50 -9.00 -14.83
N TRP A 243 -3.28 -9.52 -14.79
CA TRP A 243 -2.11 -8.86 -15.34
C TRP A 243 -1.92 -9.23 -16.80
N THR A 244 -1.86 -8.21 -17.65
CA THR A 244 -1.59 -8.32 -19.08
C THR A 244 -0.26 -7.66 -19.44
N ARG A 245 0.28 -7.95 -20.63
CA ARG A 245 1.49 -7.27 -21.14
C ARG A 245 1.33 -5.74 -21.17
N ALA A 246 0.15 -5.26 -21.56
CA ALA A 246 -0.14 -3.83 -21.59
C ALA A 246 -0.11 -3.21 -20.19
N ARG A 247 -0.74 -3.89 -19.20
CA ARG A 247 -0.73 -3.44 -17.80
C ARG A 247 0.67 -3.44 -17.22
N LEU A 248 1.47 -4.47 -17.48
CA LEU A 248 2.87 -4.53 -17.03
C LEU A 248 3.69 -3.39 -17.62
N ALA A 249 3.58 -3.15 -18.92
CA ALA A 249 4.29 -2.06 -19.59
C ALA A 249 3.88 -0.68 -19.06
N ALA A 250 2.58 -0.47 -18.78
CA ALA A 250 2.08 0.77 -18.17
C ALA A 250 2.65 0.96 -16.75
N HIS A 251 2.66 -0.11 -15.92
CA HIS A 251 3.24 -0.10 -14.58
C HIS A 251 4.73 0.27 -14.59
N GLU A 252 5.52 -0.40 -15.42
CA GLU A 252 6.97 -0.17 -15.55
C GLU A 252 7.28 1.25 -16.09
N THR A 253 6.50 1.72 -17.06
CA THR A 253 6.64 3.07 -17.62
C THR A 253 6.29 4.13 -16.58
N GLY A 254 5.20 3.94 -15.83
CA GLY A 254 4.78 4.86 -14.77
C GLY A 254 5.80 4.93 -13.64
N ALA A 255 6.35 3.80 -13.23
CA ALA A 255 7.41 3.76 -12.22
C ALA A 255 8.64 4.55 -12.68
N ALA A 256 9.11 4.30 -13.89
CA ALA A 256 10.27 4.99 -14.45
C ALA A 256 10.03 6.51 -14.61
N ALA A 257 8.85 6.92 -15.07
CA ALA A 257 8.47 8.32 -15.20
C ALA A 257 8.43 9.05 -13.84
N GLY A 258 8.03 8.36 -12.76
CA GLY A 258 8.07 8.85 -11.39
C GLY A 258 9.45 8.79 -10.72
N GLY A 259 10.50 8.37 -11.45
CA GLY A 259 11.85 8.20 -10.89
C GLY A 259 11.98 7.03 -9.92
N ARG A 260 11.00 6.11 -9.90
CA ARG A 260 11.00 4.89 -9.09
C ARG A 260 11.69 3.75 -9.82
N ILE A 261 12.47 2.97 -9.10
CA ILE A 261 13.15 1.77 -9.60
C ILE A 261 12.52 0.57 -8.90
N GLU A 262 11.82 -0.27 -9.63
CA GLU A 262 11.39 -1.57 -9.11
C GLU A 262 12.54 -2.57 -9.21
N LEU A 263 12.91 -3.18 -8.08
CA LEU A 263 13.81 -4.32 -8.02
C LEU A 263 12.96 -5.57 -7.92
N THR A 264 13.19 -6.53 -8.78
CA THR A 264 12.48 -7.82 -8.73
C THR A 264 13.49 -8.93 -8.46
N SER A 265 13.21 -9.77 -7.46
CA SER A 265 13.86 -11.05 -7.24
C SER A 265 12.87 -12.17 -7.52
N ALA A 266 13.25 -13.18 -8.26
CA ALA A 266 12.38 -14.26 -8.68
C ALA A 266 13.03 -15.63 -8.46
N ALA A 267 12.23 -16.65 -8.14
CA ALA A 267 12.64 -18.04 -8.01
C ALA A 267 12.24 -18.80 -9.27
N LEU A 268 13.23 -19.35 -9.96
CA LEU A 268 13.07 -20.22 -11.13
C LEU A 268 13.17 -21.69 -10.69
N GLU A 269 12.19 -22.50 -11.03
CA GLU A 269 12.31 -23.95 -10.90
C GLU A 269 13.18 -24.52 -12.03
N ARG A 270 14.29 -25.20 -11.67
CA ARG A 270 15.24 -25.73 -12.65
C ARG A 270 14.64 -26.79 -13.59
N ALA A 271 13.71 -27.58 -13.09
CA ALA A 271 13.08 -28.66 -13.85
C ALA A 271 12.18 -28.16 -14.98
N SER A 272 11.39 -27.13 -14.74
CA SER A 272 10.45 -26.57 -15.72
C SER A 272 11.00 -25.35 -16.46
N GLY A 273 12.01 -24.68 -15.91
CA GLY A 273 12.51 -23.38 -16.38
C GLY A 273 11.54 -22.22 -16.17
N ARG A 274 10.50 -22.40 -15.33
CA ARG A 274 9.45 -21.41 -15.06
C ARG A 274 9.69 -20.67 -13.74
N LEU A 275 9.22 -19.42 -13.66
CA LEU A 275 9.19 -18.69 -12.40
C LEU A 275 8.05 -19.24 -11.50
N VAL A 276 8.37 -19.51 -10.24
CA VAL A 276 7.45 -20.09 -9.25
C VAL A 276 7.25 -19.21 -8.04
N GLY A 277 7.94 -18.09 -7.99
CA GLY A 277 7.80 -17.08 -6.94
C GLY A 277 8.57 -15.83 -7.29
N TYR A 278 8.19 -14.72 -6.70
CA TYR A 278 8.84 -13.43 -6.86
C TYR A 278 8.64 -12.54 -5.64
N CYS A 279 9.47 -11.53 -5.51
CA CYS A 279 9.18 -10.36 -4.68
C CYS A 279 9.69 -9.10 -5.35
N THR A 280 9.11 -7.96 -4.99
CA THR A 280 9.48 -6.64 -5.49
C THR A 280 9.85 -5.69 -4.37
N VAL A 281 10.74 -4.76 -4.68
CA VAL A 281 11.10 -3.63 -3.81
C VAL A 281 11.13 -2.37 -4.66
N ASP A 282 10.33 -1.39 -4.28
CA ASP A 282 10.33 -0.07 -4.89
C ASP A 282 11.38 0.82 -4.22
N VAL A 283 12.23 1.39 -5.03
CA VAL A 283 13.32 2.27 -4.63
C VAL A 283 13.12 3.65 -5.22
N ILE A 284 13.07 4.65 -4.35
CA ILE A 284 13.12 6.06 -4.73
C ILE A 284 14.48 6.58 -4.24
N PRO A 285 15.36 7.09 -5.13
CA PRO A 285 16.67 7.56 -4.74
C PRO A 285 16.63 8.59 -3.59
N GLY A 286 17.51 8.40 -2.59
CA GLY A 286 17.59 9.29 -1.42
C GLY A 286 16.47 9.10 -0.38
N ARG A 287 15.62 8.08 -0.51
CA ARG A 287 14.49 7.81 0.40
C ARG A 287 14.51 6.38 0.94
N ALA A 288 13.57 6.08 1.83
CA ALA A 288 13.28 4.71 2.22
C ALA A 288 12.74 3.91 1.03
N ALA A 289 12.99 2.60 1.03
CA ALA A 289 12.44 1.67 0.06
C ALA A 289 11.13 1.05 0.58
N PHE A 290 10.32 0.57 -0.35
CA PHE A 290 9.03 -0.06 -0.03
C PHE A 290 9.00 -1.47 -0.59
N TRP A 291 8.65 -2.43 0.27
CA TRP A 291 8.43 -3.79 -0.15
C TRP A 291 7.08 -3.88 -0.85
N GLY A 292 7.08 -4.32 -2.09
CA GLY A 292 5.86 -4.63 -2.82
C GLY A 292 5.40 -6.07 -2.55
N ASP A 293 5.13 -6.80 -3.61
CA ASP A 293 4.63 -8.16 -3.54
C ASP A 293 5.67 -9.15 -3.00
N THR A 294 5.19 -10.24 -2.43
CA THR A 294 5.97 -11.47 -2.21
C THR A 294 5.06 -12.67 -2.36
N LEU A 295 5.28 -13.46 -3.38
CA LEU A 295 4.52 -14.67 -3.67
C LEU A 295 5.46 -15.85 -3.91
N VAL A 296 5.09 -17.01 -3.36
CA VAL A 296 5.55 -18.33 -3.79
C VAL A 296 4.32 -19.17 -4.06
N LEU A 297 4.23 -19.75 -5.25
CA LEU A 297 3.10 -20.61 -5.64
C LEU A 297 2.91 -21.73 -4.61
N PRO A 298 1.67 -22.11 -4.29
CA PRO A 298 1.37 -23.10 -3.25
C PRO A 298 2.16 -24.40 -3.36
N GLU A 299 2.29 -24.93 -4.59
CA GLU A 299 3.00 -26.17 -4.91
C GLU A 299 4.51 -26.13 -4.69
N HIS A 300 5.09 -24.92 -4.57
CA HIS A 300 6.51 -24.67 -4.33
C HIS A 300 6.81 -24.13 -2.93
N ARG A 301 5.80 -24.10 -2.04
CA ARG A 301 5.99 -23.74 -0.63
C ARG A 301 6.73 -24.85 0.13
N GLY A 302 7.27 -24.51 1.28
CA GLY A 302 8.10 -25.45 2.07
C GLY A 302 9.59 -25.47 1.72
N HIS A 303 9.98 -24.91 0.57
CA HIS A 303 11.36 -24.85 0.08
C HIS A 303 12.12 -23.58 0.52
N ARG A 304 11.64 -22.88 1.52
CA ARG A 304 12.26 -21.62 2.03
C ARG A 304 12.44 -20.50 0.99
N LEU A 305 11.76 -20.58 -0.17
CA LEU A 305 11.89 -19.59 -1.26
C LEU A 305 11.53 -18.18 -0.84
N GLY A 306 10.49 -17.99 -0.02
CA GLY A 306 10.13 -16.66 0.48
C GLY A 306 11.25 -15.99 1.28
N MET A 307 12.04 -16.75 2.03
CA MET A 307 13.24 -16.27 2.72
C MET A 307 14.32 -15.86 1.73
N LEU A 308 14.62 -16.72 0.76
CA LEU A 308 15.66 -16.47 -0.24
C LEU A 308 15.34 -15.25 -1.11
N LEU A 309 14.09 -15.12 -1.56
CA LEU A 309 13.63 -13.97 -2.34
C LEU A 309 13.84 -12.67 -1.57
N LYS A 310 13.47 -12.63 -0.29
CA LYS A 310 13.67 -11.44 0.54
C LYS A 310 15.14 -11.11 0.80
N LEU A 311 15.96 -12.10 1.02
CA LEU A 311 17.40 -11.90 1.23
C LEU A 311 18.10 -11.43 -0.06
N ASP A 312 17.72 -11.98 -1.22
CA ASP A 312 18.24 -11.54 -2.52
C ASP A 312 17.83 -10.09 -2.80
N ALA A 313 16.54 -9.76 -2.64
CA ALA A 313 16.05 -8.40 -2.86
C ALA A 313 16.73 -7.36 -1.97
N LEU A 314 17.03 -7.68 -0.70
CA LEU A 314 17.77 -6.79 0.20
C LEU A 314 19.23 -6.62 -0.23
N GLU A 315 19.85 -7.66 -0.77
CA GLU A 315 21.20 -7.58 -1.37
C GLU A 315 21.17 -6.66 -2.60
N GLN A 316 20.19 -6.84 -3.51
CA GLN A 316 20.01 -5.98 -4.68
C GLN A 316 19.72 -4.51 -4.27
N LEU A 317 18.92 -4.31 -3.22
CA LEU A 317 18.67 -2.98 -2.66
C LEU A 317 19.96 -2.33 -2.17
N ALA A 318 20.79 -3.05 -1.42
CA ALA A 318 22.07 -2.54 -0.90
C ALA A 318 23.05 -2.19 -2.02
N LEU A 319 23.02 -2.90 -3.14
CA LEU A 319 23.85 -2.61 -4.32
C LEU A 319 23.32 -1.42 -5.12
N THR A 320 21.99 -1.24 -5.18
CA THR A 320 21.32 -0.22 -6.01
C THR A 320 21.19 1.12 -5.31
N ALA A 321 20.85 1.12 -4.02
CA ALA A 321 20.59 2.31 -3.22
C ALA A 321 21.38 2.29 -1.91
N ARG A 322 22.69 2.57 -1.99
CA ARG A 322 23.63 2.52 -0.86
C ARG A 322 23.32 3.53 0.25
N ASP A 323 22.57 4.56 -0.05
CA ASP A 323 22.09 5.60 0.86
C ASP A 323 20.74 5.27 1.50
N CYS A 324 20.05 4.23 1.04
CA CYS A 324 18.81 3.77 1.63
C CYS A 324 19.04 3.28 3.07
N ARG A 325 18.26 3.81 4.02
CA ARG A 325 18.42 3.53 5.46
C ARG A 325 17.29 2.68 6.03
N ALA A 326 16.22 2.47 5.27
CA ALA A 326 15.07 1.72 5.73
C ALA A 326 14.31 1.11 4.56
N VAL A 327 13.72 -0.04 4.77
CA VAL A 327 12.73 -0.63 3.89
C VAL A 327 11.48 -0.98 4.69
N TYR A 328 10.33 -0.62 4.18
CA TYR A 328 9.04 -0.79 4.81
C TYR A 328 8.21 -1.88 4.14
N THR A 329 7.32 -2.51 4.89
CA THR A 329 6.41 -3.55 4.38
C THR A 329 5.10 -3.58 5.17
N TRP A 330 4.01 -3.99 4.52
CA TRP A 330 2.69 -4.21 5.12
C TRP A 330 2.33 -5.69 5.02
N ASN A 331 1.72 -6.22 6.04
CA ASN A 331 1.19 -7.58 6.01
C ASN A 331 0.01 -7.72 6.97
N ALA A 332 -1.03 -8.37 6.52
CA ALA A 332 -2.14 -8.75 7.38
C ALA A 332 -1.66 -9.52 8.62
N GLU A 333 -2.20 -9.19 9.80
CA GLU A 333 -1.83 -9.83 11.07
C GLU A 333 -2.13 -11.33 11.09
N GLU A 334 -3.06 -11.80 10.31
CA GLU A 334 -3.34 -13.24 10.12
C GLU A 334 -2.33 -13.93 9.20
N ASN A 335 -1.53 -13.20 8.39
CA ASN A 335 -0.52 -13.78 7.52
C ASN A 335 0.74 -14.19 8.29
N ARG A 336 0.58 -15.10 9.26
CA ARG A 336 1.66 -15.54 10.16
C ARG A 336 2.90 -16.09 9.43
N PRO A 337 2.77 -16.85 8.32
CA PRO A 337 3.94 -17.29 7.59
C PRO A 337 4.81 -16.14 7.06
N MET A 338 4.18 -15.09 6.49
CA MET A 338 4.91 -13.93 5.96
C MET A 338 5.49 -13.06 7.08
N LEU A 339 4.73 -12.86 8.17
CA LEU A 339 5.24 -12.14 9.34
C LEU A 339 6.46 -12.82 9.94
N ALA A 340 6.46 -14.16 10.05
CA ALA A 340 7.61 -14.93 10.54
C ALA A 340 8.85 -14.76 9.66
N VAL A 341 8.68 -14.71 8.32
CA VAL A 341 9.79 -14.44 7.39
C VAL A 341 10.30 -13.01 7.59
N ASN A 342 9.42 -12.03 7.68
CA ASN A 342 9.81 -10.63 7.88
C ASN A 342 10.57 -10.43 9.20
N GLU A 343 10.06 -10.93 10.32
CA GLU A 343 10.71 -10.86 11.62
C GLU A 343 12.09 -11.55 11.60
N ALA A 344 12.15 -12.69 10.91
CA ALA A 344 13.41 -13.42 10.75
C ALA A 344 14.44 -12.60 9.96
N VAL A 345 14.05 -11.86 8.94
CA VAL A 345 14.93 -10.97 8.16
C VAL A 345 15.32 -9.71 8.95
N GLY A 346 14.51 -9.29 9.92
CA GLY A 346 14.84 -8.15 10.80
C GLY A 346 13.83 -7.00 10.75
N PHE A 347 12.65 -7.23 10.17
CA PHE A 347 11.56 -6.26 10.25
C PHE A 347 10.98 -6.19 11.66
N THR A 348 10.68 -4.99 12.10
CA THR A 348 10.02 -4.70 13.38
C THR A 348 8.79 -3.83 13.16
N PRO A 349 7.69 -4.05 13.92
CA PRO A 349 6.48 -3.26 13.80
C PRO A 349 6.72 -1.79 14.14
N VAL A 350 6.14 -0.87 13.35
CA VAL A 350 6.15 0.58 13.62
C VAL A 350 4.75 1.16 13.70
N ALA A 351 3.79 0.57 12.98
CA ALA A 351 2.40 0.97 13.01
C ALA A 351 1.47 -0.23 12.73
N HIS A 352 0.18 -0.01 12.92
CA HIS A 352 -0.89 -0.90 12.48
C HIS A 352 -1.89 -0.12 11.67
N GLU A 353 -2.43 -0.72 10.64
CA GLU A 353 -3.51 -0.16 9.84
C GLU A 353 -4.77 -0.99 10.03
N GLY A 354 -5.83 -0.35 10.52
CA GLY A 354 -7.14 -0.97 10.56
C GLY A 354 -7.84 -0.81 9.22
N GLN A 355 -8.26 -1.92 8.63
CA GLN A 355 -8.96 -1.97 7.36
C GLN A 355 -10.47 -2.08 7.63
N TRP A 356 -11.22 -1.09 7.22
CA TRP A 356 -12.63 -0.93 7.54
C TRP A 356 -13.51 -1.11 6.30
N ARG A 357 -14.69 -1.71 6.51
CA ARG A 357 -15.68 -1.92 5.47
C ARG A 357 -17.06 -1.41 5.91
N LYS A 358 -17.83 -0.88 4.97
CA LYS A 358 -19.21 -0.49 5.17
C LYS A 358 -20.02 -0.71 3.90
N GLU A 359 -21.24 -1.23 4.03
CA GLU A 359 -22.23 -1.24 2.95
C GLU A 359 -22.93 0.12 2.86
N LEU A 360 -23.07 0.62 1.64
CA LEU A 360 -23.90 1.79 1.35
C LEU A 360 -25.38 1.36 1.33
N ALA A 361 -26.22 2.18 1.93
CA ALA A 361 -27.67 1.94 1.98
C ALA A 361 -28.34 2.21 0.62
#